data_ee7e2add65bf2234854e6b845884910a
#
_entry.id   ee7e2add65bf2234854e6b845884910a
#
_cell.length_a   1.000
_cell.length_b   1.000
_cell.length_c   1.000
_cell.angle_alpha   90.00
_cell.angle_beta   90.00
_cell.angle_gamma   90.00
#
_symmetry.space_group_name_H-M   'P 1'
#
loop_
_entity.id
_entity.type
_entity.pdbx_description
1 polymer ?
#
loop_
_entity_poly.entity_id
_entity_poly.type
_entity_poly.pdbx_seq_one_letter_code
_entity_poly.pdbx_strand_id
1 'polypeptide(L)'
;IMTNRYKLDPTVRVFCNMGTNGIDGSASTFMGHCAVSKELCFLMIGDLSFFYDMNSIWNKPLTGNIRIMMFNNSGAGLLRHYRSPSITQKHETSAKAWVKSVGFNYLSSENQEEFEENLKIFTSDCDQPIFFEVFC
;
A
#
# COMPACT_ATOMS: atom_id res chain seq x y z
N ILE A 1 -12.68 7.20 -3.06
CA ILE A 1 -12.85 8.40 -3.93
C ILE A 1 -12.36 8.10 -5.35
N MET A 2 -11.15 7.54 -5.53
CA MET A 2 -10.59 7.24 -6.86
C MET A 2 -11.47 6.29 -7.66
N THR A 3 -11.92 5.21 -7.05
CA THR A 3 -12.77 4.20 -7.69
C THR A 3 -14.16 4.71 -8.10
N ASN A 4 -14.63 5.79 -7.47
CA ASN A 4 -15.89 6.43 -7.85
C ASN A 4 -15.76 7.38 -9.06
N ARG A 5 -14.53 7.74 -9.43
CA ARG A 5 -14.27 8.64 -10.56
C ARG A 5 -13.94 7.92 -11.86
N TYR A 6 -13.52 6.67 -11.79
CA TYR A 6 -13.11 5.89 -12.94
C TYR A 6 -13.99 4.64 -13.06
N LYS A 7 -14.45 4.37 -14.28
CA LYS A 7 -15.17 3.13 -14.56
C LYS A 7 -14.15 1.99 -14.59
N LEU A 8 -14.24 1.12 -13.61
CA LEU A 8 -13.43 -0.10 -13.54
C LEU A 8 -14.08 -1.22 -14.37
N ASP A 9 -13.27 -2.19 -14.78
CA ASP A 9 -13.78 -3.41 -15.39
C ASP A 9 -14.72 -4.13 -14.39
N PRO A 10 -15.86 -4.69 -14.85
CA PRO A 10 -16.82 -5.38 -13.98
C PRO A 10 -16.24 -6.56 -13.19
N THR A 11 -15.12 -7.13 -13.64
CA THR A 11 -14.42 -8.21 -12.93
C THR A 11 -13.63 -7.72 -11.71
N VAL A 12 -13.33 -6.41 -11.63
CA VAL A 12 -12.58 -5.82 -10.52
C VAL A 12 -13.50 -5.58 -9.33
N ARG A 13 -13.20 -6.25 -8.23
CA ARG A 13 -13.89 -6.04 -6.95
C ARG A 13 -13.12 -5.05 -6.10
N VAL A 14 -13.79 -4.03 -5.60
CA VAL A 14 -13.20 -2.97 -4.77
C VAL A 14 -13.76 -3.01 -3.37
N PHE A 15 -12.86 -3.00 -2.39
CA PHE A 15 -13.18 -2.94 -0.97
C PHE A 15 -12.53 -1.71 -0.35
N CYS A 16 -13.17 -1.14 0.65
CA CYS A 16 -12.62 -0.02 1.38
C CYS A 16 -12.98 -0.16 2.87
N ASN A 17 -11.97 -0.03 3.73
CA ASN A 17 -12.20 0.04 5.16
C ASN A 17 -12.76 1.42 5.51
N MET A 18 -14.08 1.51 5.52
CA MET A 18 -14.80 2.73 5.91
C MET A 18 -15.78 2.41 7.04
N GLY A 19 -15.72 3.22 8.07
CA GLY A 19 -16.62 3.05 9.21
C GLY A 19 -16.27 3.99 10.37
N THR A 20 -15.03 3.93 10.83
CA THR A 20 -14.59 4.64 12.04
C THR A 20 -13.46 5.66 11.82
N ASN A 21 -13.08 5.93 10.58
CA ASN A 21 -11.94 6.81 10.22
C ASN A 21 -10.59 6.41 10.84
N GLY A 22 -10.43 5.18 11.31
CA GLY A 22 -9.15 4.63 11.74
C GLY A 22 -8.21 4.39 10.56
N ILE A 23 -6.91 4.50 10.80
CA ILE A 23 -5.87 4.21 9.79
C ILE A 23 -5.19 2.86 10.03
N ASP A 24 -5.53 2.19 11.11
CA ASP A 24 -5.08 0.86 11.50
C ASP A 24 -5.91 -0.26 10.84
N GLY A 25 -5.38 -1.47 10.80
CA GLY A 25 -6.07 -2.68 10.38
C GLY A 25 -6.29 -2.83 8.87
N SER A 26 -5.91 -1.86 8.04
CA SER A 26 -6.11 -1.95 6.59
C SER A 26 -5.19 -2.97 5.93
N ALA A 27 -3.93 -3.02 6.32
CA ALA A 27 -2.98 -4.01 5.80
C ALA A 27 -3.32 -5.41 6.32
N SER A 28 -3.70 -5.56 7.60
CA SER A 28 -4.14 -6.84 8.17
C SER A 28 -5.36 -7.40 7.45
N THR A 29 -6.38 -6.57 7.19
CA THR A 29 -7.59 -6.98 6.46
C THR A 29 -7.22 -7.44 5.05
N PHE A 30 -6.37 -6.69 4.36
CA PHE A 30 -5.88 -7.05 3.03
C PHE A 30 -5.11 -8.38 3.04
N MET A 31 -4.18 -8.56 3.98
CA MET A 31 -3.41 -9.80 4.10
C MET A 31 -4.31 -11.01 4.38
N GLY A 32 -5.33 -10.84 5.24
CA GLY A 32 -6.35 -11.87 5.47
C GLY A 32 -7.13 -12.23 4.21
N HIS A 33 -7.47 -11.25 3.37
CA HIS A 33 -8.11 -11.49 2.08
C HIS A 33 -7.18 -12.25 1.12
N CYS A 34 -5.92 -11.84 1.00
CA CYS A 34 -4.94 -12.51 0.13
C CYS A 34 -4.71 -13.97 0.51
N ALA A 35 -4.77 -14.31 1.80
CA ALA A 35 -4.54 -15.66 2.30
C ALA A 35 -5.59 -16.67 1.80
N VAL A 36 -6.79 -16.21 1.46
CA VAL A 36 -7.89 -17.06 0.98
C VAL A 36 -8.24 -16.86 -0.50
N SER A 37 -7.64 -15.85 -1.14
CA SER A 37 -7.85 -15.53 -2.56
C SER A 37 -6.79 -16.16 -3.44
N LYS A 38 -7.20 -16.63 -4.61
CA LYS A 38 -6.30 -17.04 -5.69
C LYS A 38 -6.12 -15.93 -6.74
N GLU A 39 -6.88 -14.85 -6.63
CA GLU A 39 -6.82 -13.70 -7.54
C GLU A 39 -5.68 -12.76 -7.16
N LEU A 40 -5.22 -11.98 -8.12
CA LEU A 40 -4.27 -10.91 -7.87
C LEU A 40 -4.94 -9.82 -7.03
N CYS A 41 -4.35 -9.52 -5.89
CA CYS A 41 -4.89 -8.61 -4.89
C CYS A 41 -4.03 -7.36 -4.78
N PHE A 42 -4.64 -6.18 -4.91
CA PHE A 42 -3.98 -4.89 -4.83
C PHE A 42 -4.43 -4.13 -3.59
N LEU A 43 -3.46 -3.64 -2.80
CA LEU A 43 -3.69 -2.66 -1.72
C LEU A 43 -3.09 -1.33 -2.12
N MET A 44 -3.90 -0.26 -2.06
CA MET A 44 -3.43 1.13 -2.11
C MET A 44 -3.56 1.73 -0.71
N ILE A 45 -2.43 2.14 -0.12
CA ILE A 45 -2.38 2.55 1.28
C ILE A 45 -1.47 3.77 1.47
N GLY A 46 -1.78 4.64 2.41
CA GLY A 46 -0.88 5.71 2.82
C GLY A 46 0.21 5.21 3.78
N ASP A 47 1.30 5.95 3.88
CA ASP A 47 2.45 5.67 4.72
C ASP A 47 2.09 5.44 6.20
N LEU A 48 1.39 6.37 6.83
CA LEU A 48 1.01 6.23 8.23
C LEU A 48 0.10 5.03 8.46
N SER A 49 -0.86 4.79 7.56
CA SER A 49 -1.77 3.64 7.68
C SER A 49 -1.02 2.32 7.55
N PHE A 50 0.00 2.26 6.67
CA PHE A 50 0.87 1.09 6.58
C PHE A 50 1.71 0.91 7.84
N PHE A 51 2.39 1.96 8.33
CA PHE A 51 3.26 1.86 9.51
C PHE A 51 2.51 1.50 10.79
N TYR A 52 1.24 1.89 10.92
CA TYR A 52 0.39 1.49 12.04
C TYR A 52 0.07 -0.01 12.07
N ASP A 53 0.15 -0.69 10.92
CA ASP A 53 -0.25 -2.09 10.76
C ASP A 53 0.83 -2.92 10.03
N MET A 54 2.07 -2.42 9.99
CA MET A 54 3.17 -3.00 9.21
C MET A 54 3.56 -4.42 9.61
N ASN A 55 3.25 -4.83 10.84
CA ASN A 55 3.50 -6.18 11.32
C ASN A 55 2.60 -7.23 10.66
N SER A 56 1.50 -6.83 10.02
CA SER A 56 0.60 -7.75 9.32
C SER A 56 1.28 -8.52 8.18
N ILE A 57 2.31 -7.92 7.54
CA ILE A 57 2.96 -8.50 6.34
C ILE A 57 3.99 -9.59 6.66
N TRP A 58 4.34 -9.84 7.91
CA TRP A 58 5.23 -10.96 8.23
C TRP A 58 4.49 -12.30 8.37
N ASN A 59 3.16 -12.29 8.33
CA ASN A 59 2.36 -13.51 8.35
C ASN A 59 2.58 -14.33 7.07
N LYS A 60 2.71 -15.64 7.23
CA LYS A 60 2.94 -16.57 6.11
C LYS A 60 1.66 -17.36 5.79
N PRO A 61 1.48 -17.84 4.55
CA PRO A 61 2.41 -17.72 3.41
C PRO A 61 2.33 -16.36 2.71
N LEU A 62 3.48 -15.85 2.24
CA LEU A 62 3.54 -14.73 1.31
C LEU A 62 3.54 -15.28 -0.12
N THR A 63 2.55 -14.95 -0.90
CA THR A 63 2.30 -15.48 -2.24
C THR A 63 2.38 -14.39 -3.30
N GLY A 64 2.65 -14.79 -4.53
CA GLY A 64 2.80 -13.88 -5.67
C GLY A 64 1.54 -13.10 -6.05
N ASN A 65 0.41 -13.37 -5.44
CA ASN A 65 -0.82 -12.59 -5.65
C ASN A 65 -0.90 -11.29 -4.83
N ILE A 66 0.08 -11.01 -3.95
CA ILE A 66 0.07 -9.85 -3.05
C ILE A 66 0.76 -8.67 -3.74
N ARG A 67 0.05 -7.55 -3.88
CA ARG A 67 0.54 -6.28 -4.43
C ARG A 67 0.18 -5.15 -3.48
N ILE A 68 1.19 -4.52 -2.86
CA ILE A 68 0.99 -3.37 -1.96
C ILE A 68 1.64 -2.15 -2.59
N MET A 69 0.85 -1.12 -2.87
CA MET A 69 1.33 0.20 -3.27
C MET A 69 1.14 1.18 -2.12
N MET A 70 2.24 1.66 -1.57
CA MET A 70 2.25 2.64 -0.48
C MET A 70 2.59 4.03 -1.01
N PHE A 71 1.70 4.98 -0.78
CA PHE A 71 1.96 6.40 -1.05
C PHE A 71 2.63 7.03 0.16
N ASN A 72 3.93 7.30 0.05
CA ASN A 72 4.71 7.91 1.09
C ASN A 72 4.80 9.42 0.86
N ASN A 73 3.91 10.16 1.50
CA ASN A 73 3.89 11.62 1.48
C ASN A 73 4.51 12.23 2.75
N SER A 74 5.26 11.44 3.49
CA SER A 74 5.98 11.84 4.71
C SER A 74 5.06 12.26 5.87
N GLY A 75 3.84 11.70 5.97
CA GLY A 75 2.97 12.00 7.11
C GLY A 75 1.48 12.14 6.79
N ALA A 76 0.75 12.83 7.64
CA ALA A 76 -0.69 12.98 7.57
C ALA A 76 -1.14 13.96 6.46
N GLY A 77 -0.97 13.61 5.19
CA GLY A 77 -1.29 14.47 4.06
C GLY A 77 -2.73 14.97 4.06
N LEU A 78 -3.69 14.13 4.45
CA LEU A 78 -5.10 14.49 4.55
C LEU A 78 -5.38 15.58 5.61
N LEU A 79 -4.54 15.64 6.65
CA LEU A 79 -4.72 16.56 7.79
C LEU A 79 -3.86 17.83 7.70
N ARG A 80 -3.18 18.06 6.57
CA ARG A 80 -2.30 19.23 6.38
C ARG A 80 -3.01 20.58 6.53
N HIS A 81 -4.32 20.62 6.35
CA HIS A 81 -5.11 21.82 6.56
C HIS A 81 -5.29 22.19 8.07
N TYR A 82 -5.13 21.23 8.96
CA TYR A 82 -5.09 21.49 10.40
C TYR A 82 -3.68 21.97 10.77
N ARG A 83 -3.41 23.25 10.81
CA ARG A 83 -2.13 23.88 11.07
C ARG A 83 -1.49 23.53 12.44
N SER A 84 -1.65 22.32 12.92
CA SER A 84 -1.09 21.83 14.18
C SER A 84 0.19 21.05 13.91
N PRO A 85 1.36 21.49 14.41
CA PRO A 85 2.63 20.78 14.21
C PRO A 85 2.58 19.32 14.68
N SER A 86 1.85 19.05 15.76
CA SER A 86 1.72 17.69 16.31
C SER A 86 0.99 16.72 15.36
N ILE A 87 0.09 17.24 14.51
CA ILE A 87 -0.71 16.43 13.57
C ILE A 87 -0.02 16.34 12.21
N THR A 88 0.73 17.37 11.84
CA THR A 88 1.32 17.50 10.48
C THR A 88 2.82 17.28 10.45
N GLN A 89 3.39 16.75 11.53
CA GLN A 89 4.82 16.45 11.60
C GLN A 89 5.20 15.48 10.47
N LYS A 90 6.26 15.82 9.75
CA LYS A 90 6.83 14.96 8.72
C LYS A 90 7.73 13.90 9.32
N HIS A 91 7.83 12.77 8.65
CA HIS A 91 8.80 11.72 8.91
C HIS A 91 9.66 11.45 7.66
N GLU A 92 10.80 10.80 7.87
CA GLU A 92 11.72 10.37 6.80
C GLU A 92 11.78 8.84 6.67
N THR A 93 10.75 8.17 7.17
CA THR A 93 10.72 6.71 7.25
C THR A 93 10.35 6.10 5.90
N SER A 94 11.14 5.11 5.46
CA SER A 94 10.82 4.23 4.33
C SER A 94 10.48 2.82 4.83
N ALA A 95 9.57 2.16 4.13
CA ALA A 95 9.22 0.76 4.40
C ALA A 95 10.28 -0.23 3.90
N LYS A 96 11.26 0.20 3.09
CA LYS A 96 12.21 -0.63 2.35
C LYS A 96 12.88 -1.73 3.19
N ALA A 97 13.47 -1.36 4.32
CA ALA A 97 14.20 -2.32 5.14
C ALA A 97 13.28 -3.41 5.70
N TRP A 98 12.12 -3.01 6.20
CA TRP A 98 11.13 -3.92 6.77
C TRP A 98 10.57 -4.88 5.72
N VAL A 99 10.04 -4.37 4.62
CA VAL A 99 9.38 -5.20 3.59
C VAL A 99 10.35 -6.19 2.94
N LYS A 100 11.60 -5.78 2.73
CA LYS A 100 12.66 -6.69 2.25
C LYS A 100 12.98 -7.79 3.26
N SER A 101 13.05 -7.45 4.55
CA SER A 101 13.38 -8.41 5.61
C SER A 101 12.33 -9.51 5.74
N VAL A 102 11.08 -9.24 5.41
CA VAL A 102 9.99 -10.22 5.46
C VAL A 102 9.76 -10.96 4.14
N GLY A 103 10.44 -10.58 3.04
CA GLY A 103 10.48 -11.33 1.79
C GLY A 103 9.70 -10.74 0.63
N PHE A 104 9.36 -9.46 0.66
CA PHE A 104 8.79 -8.76 -0.50
C PHE A 104 9.85 -8.35 -1.51
N ASN A 105 9.51 -8.43 -2.80
CA ASN A 105 10.20 -7.69 -3.84
C ASN A 105 9.83 -6.21 -3.71
N TYR A 106 10.83 -5.36 -3.49
CA TYR A 106 10.64 -3.93 -3.22
C TYR A 106 10.96 -3.09 -4.45
N LEU A 107 9.99 -2.23 -4.82
CA LEU A 107 10.10 -1.20 -5.85
C LEU A 107 9.92 0.17 -5.19
N SER A 108 10.54 1.20 -5.75
CA SER A 108 10.31 2.60 -5.32
C SER A 108 10.34 3.55 -6.49
N SER A 109 9.61 4.66 -6.38
CA SER A 109 9.65 5.75 -7.35
C SER A 109 9.61 7.11 -6.64
N GLU A 110 10.41 8.04 -7.15
CA GLU A 110 10.46 9.45 -6.72
C GLU A 110 10.01 10.41 -7.83
N ASN A 111 9.80 9.88 -9.04
CA ASN A 111 9.36 10.63 -10.22
C ASN A 111 8.44 9.80 -11.10
N GLN A 112 7.85 10.44 -12.12
CA GLN A 112 6.87 9.81 -13.00
C GLN A 112 7.47 8.69 -13.87
N GLU A 113 8.69 8.86 -14.37
CA GLU A 113 9.34 7.87 -15.24
C GLU A 113 9.57 6.55 -14.49
N GLU A 114 10.16 6.63 -13.29
CA GLU A 114 10.34 5.47 -12.41
C GLU A 114 9.00 4.84 -12.02
N PHE A 115 7.97 5.65 -11.80
CA PHE A 115 6.64 5.15 -11.48
C PHE A 115 6.07 4.32 -12.63
N GLU A 116 6.14 4.83 -13.86
CA GLU A 116 5.60 4.14 -15.05
C GLU A 116 6.35 2.83 -15.36
N GLU A 117 7.67 2.80 -15.17
CA GLU A 117 8.48 1.60 -15.31
C GLU A 117 8.14 0.55 -14.25
N ASN A 118 8.14 0.96 -12.99
CA ASN A 118 7.86 0.07 -11.87
C ASN A 118 6.40 -0.40 -11.83
N LEU A 119 5.46 0.40 -12.34
CA LEU A 119 4.06 0.00 -12.45
C LEU A 119 3.88 -1.23 -13.36
N LYS A 120 4.67 -1.33 -14.43
CA LYS A 120 4.67 -2.51 -15.33
C LYS A 120 5.09 -3.77 -14.59
N ILE A 121 6.13 -3.66 -13.75
CA ILE A 121 6.61 -4.77 -12.91
C ILE A 121 5.57 -5.09 -11.83
N PHE A 122 5.03 -4.08 -11.17
CA PHE A 122 4.05 -4.21 -10.10
C PHE A 122 2.76 -4.94 -10.55
N THR A 123 2.36 -4.74 -11.80
CA THR A 123 1.15 -5.35 -12.37
C THR A 123 1.41 -6.66 -13.11
N SER A 124 2.67 -7.06 -13.30
CA SER A 124 3.03 -8.30 -13.97
C SER A 124 2.85 -9.53 -13.07
N ASP A 125 2.78 -10.71 -13.70
CA ASP A 125 2.82 -11.96 -12.98
C ASP A 125 4.18 -12.16 -12.31
N CYS A 126 4.16 -12.57 -11.05
CA CYS A 126 5.36 -12.78 -10.26
C CYS A 126 5.06 -13.79 -9.14
N ASP A 127 6.01 -14.69 -8.87
CA ASP A 127 5.89 -15.69 -7.81
C ASP A 127 6.12 -15.10 -6.40
N GLN A 128 6.62 -13.88 -6.31
CA GLN A 128 6.87 -13.18 -5.05
C GLN A 128 5.90 -12.03 -4.84
N PRO A 129 5.56 -11.71 -3.59
CA PRO A 129 4.80 -10.50 -3.27
C PRO A 129 5.60 -9.26 -3.63
N ILE A 130 4.91 -8.23 -4.14
CA ILE A 130 5.55 -6.96 -4.53
C ILE A 130 5.03 -5.83 -3.64
N PHE A 131 5.99 -5.06 -3.13
CA PHE A 131 5.73 -3.81 -2.41
C PHE A 131 6.32 -2.65 -3.19
N PHE A 132 5.47 -1.70 -3.57
CA PHE A 132 5.84 -0.52 -4.33
C PHE A 132 5.64 0.74 -3.50
N GLU A 133 6.74 1.38 -3.09
CA GLU A 133 6.74 2.65 -2.34
C GLU A 133 6.85 3.83 -3.31
N VAL A 134 5.82 4.66 -3.34
CA VAL A 134 5.74 5.86 -4.18
C VAL A 134 5.91 7.08 -3.31
N PHE A 135 7.04 7.79 -3.46
CA PHE A 135 7.32 9.04 -2.75
C PHE A 135 6.63 10.21 -3.46
N CYS A 136 5.83 11.03 -2.71
CA CYS A 136 5.02 12.11 -3.27
C CYS A 136 4.83 13.33 -2.33
#